data_643f25496b8a5a68e2ce9d008ae8359f
#
_entry.id   643f25496b8a5a68e2ce9d008ae8359f
#
_cell.length_a   1.000
_cell.length_b   1.000
_cell.length_c   1.000
_cell.angle_alpha   90.00
_cell.angle_beta   90.00
_cell.angle_gamma   90.00
#
_symmetry.space_group_name_H-M   'P 1'
#
loop_
_entity.id
_entity.type
_entity.pdbx_description
1 polymer ?
#
loop_
_entity_poly.entity_id
_entity_poly.type
_entity_poly.pdbx_seq_one_letter_code
_entity_poly.pdbx_strand_id
1 'polypeptide(L)' 'MNLMIRAFKQGLRDRGDIQCMCLHLLMVHPLLLEHPTIQRDVARAVAGQQRLAACFARYGDSAWARIVADLPQAGGYS' A
#
# COMPACT_ATOMS: atom_id res chain seq x y z
N MET A 1 2.00 11.96 11.31
CA MET A 1 2.35 11.87 9.89
C MET A 1 1.10 11.76 9.06
N ASN A 2 1.05 12.49 7.96
CA ASN A 2 -0.13 12.49 7.10
C ASN A 2 -0.01 11.39 6.05
N LEU A 3 -0.90 10.40 6.11
CA LEU A 3 -0.88 9.26 5.20
C LEU A 3 -1.22 9.66 3.77
N MET A 4 -2.07 10.67 3.58
CA MET A 4 -2.38 11.16 2.24
C MET A 4 -1.16 11.75 1.56
N ILE A 5 -0.32 12.46 2.31
CA ILE A 5 0.92 13.01 1.77
C ILE A 5 1.85 11.88 1.35
N ARG A 6 1.94 10.80 2.12
CA ARG A 6 2.78 9.66 1.77
C ARG A 6 2.32 9.02 0.45
N ALA A 7 1.02 8.77 0.33
CA ALA A 7 0.47 8.20 -0.90
C ALA A 7 0.69 9.14 -2.09
N PHE A 8 0.51 10.43 -1.87
CA PHE A 8 0.70 11.44 -2.90
C PHE A 8 2.15 11.49 -3.38
N LYS A 9 3.11 11.35 -2.47
CA LYS A 9 4.54 11.35 -2.82
C LYS A 9 4.92 10.16 -3.69
N GLN A 10 4.17 9.06 -3.62
CA GLN A 10 4.38 7.92 -4.51
C GLN A 10 3.88 8.16 -5.93
N GLY A 11 3.25 9.31 -6.16
CA GLY A 11 2.73 9.65 -7.47
C GLY A 11 1.25 9.41 -7.66
N LEU A 12 0.56 8.89 -6.66
CA LEU A 12 -0.87 8.67 -6.74
C LEU A 12 -1.61 9.99 -6.81
N ARG A 13 -2.52 10.11 -7.78
CA ARG A 13 -3.31 11.32 -8.00
C ARG A 13 -4.80 11.04 -7.97
N ASP A 14 -5.20 9.81 -8.27
CA ASP A 14 -6.60 9.43 -8.22
C ASP A 14 -7.07 9.35 -6.78
N ARG A 15 -8.20 10.01 -6.49
CA ARG A 15 -8.72 10.05 -5.12
C ARG A 15 -9.02 8.64 -4.58
N GLY A 16 -9.59 7.78 -5.42
CA GLY A 16 -9.89 6.40 -5.02
C GLY A 16 -8.64 5.62 -4.66
N ASP A 17 -7.58 5.78 -5.45
CA ASP A 17 -6.31 5.11 -5.18
C ASP A 17 -5.68 5.64 -3.88
N ILE A 18 -5.73 6.94 -3.67
CA ILE A 18 -5.19 7.55 -2.45
C ILE A 18 -5.95 7.04 -1.24
N GLN A 19 -7.29 7.02 -1.30
CA GLN A 19 -8.10 6.52 -0.21
C GLN A 19 -7.83 5.05 0.07
N CYS A 20 -7.72 4.25 -0.97
CA CYS A 20 -7.41 2.83 -0.85
C CYS A 20 -6.08 2.62 -0.14
N MET A 21 -5.05 3.35 -0.55
CA MET A 21 -3.74 3.23 0.07
C MET A 21 -3.79 3.67 1.53
N CYS A 22 -4.44 4.78 1.82
CA CYS A 22 -4.55 5.27 3.19
C CYS A 22 -5.25 4.27 4.11
N LEU A 23 -6.35 3.68 3.63
CA LEU A 23 -7.07 2.67 4.41
C LEU A 23 -6.16 1.48 4.73
N HIS A 24 -5.42 1.00 3.75
CA HIS A 24 -4.54 -0.14 3.96
C HIS A 24 -3.37 0.19 4.88
N LEU A 25 -2.85 1.43 4.80
CA LEU A 25 -1.80 1.86 5.72
C LEU A 25 -2.30 1.90 7.17
N LEU A 26 -3.57 2.25 7.37
CA LEU A 26 -4.16 2.32 8.70
C LEU A 26 -4.59 0.95 9.22
N MET A 27 -5.19 0.13 8.36
CA MET A 27 -5.87 -1.09 8.79
C MET A 27 -5.01 -2.34 8.66
N VAL A 28 -4.06 -2.36 7.74
CA VAL A 28 -3.21 -3.53 7.52
C VAL A 28 -1.86 -3.31 8.17
N HIS A 29 -1.08 -2.34 7.67
CA HIS A 29 0.24 -2.06 8.22
C HIS A 29 0.71 -0.68 7.74
N PRO A 30 1.28 0.15 8.63
CA PRO A 30 1.70 1.49 8.24
C PRO A 30 2.92 1.52 7.30
N LEU A 31 3.66 0.43 7.18
CA LEU A 31 4.84 0.34 6.35
C LEU A 31 4.60 -0.38 5.02
N LEU A 32 3.33 -0.54 4.61
CA LEU A 32 3.01 -1.22 3.35
C LEU A 32 3.73 -0.59 2.16
N LEU A 33 3.87 0.73 2.14
CA LEU A 33 4.55 1.42 1.02
C LEU A 33 6.03 1.06 0.91
N GLU A 34 6.60 0.42 1.92
CA GLU A 34 7.99 -0.03 1.89
C GLU A 34 8.13 -1.40 1.23
N HIS A 35 7.06 -2.14 1.04
CA HIS A 35 7.12 -3.48 0.49
C HIS A 35 7.23 -3.42 -1.04
N PRO A 36 8.18 -4.19 -1.64
CA PRO A 36 8.38 -4.14 -3.10
C PRO A 36 7.14 -4.48 -3.91
N THR A 37 6.35 -5.45 -3.46
CA THR A 37 5.13 -5.84 -4.16
C THR A 37 4.12 -4.70 -4.16
N ILE A 38 3.97 -4.02 -3.03
CA ILE A 38 3.05 -2.89 -2.92
C ILE A 38 3.57 -1.72 -3.76
N GLN A 39 4.87 -1.49 -3.76
CA GLN A 39 5.46 -0.43 -4.59
C GLN A 39 5.20 -0.69 -6.08
N ARG A 40 5.25 -1.94 -6.51
CA ARG A 40 4.94 -2.32 -7.89
C ARG A 40 3.48 -2.02 -8.22
N ASP A 41 2.57 -2.35 -7.31
CA ASP A 41 1.14 -2.10 -7.53
C ASP A 41 0.86 -0.60 -7.59
N VAL A 42 1.49 0.17 -6.72
CA VAL A 42 1.36 1.63 -6.73
C VAL A 42 1.89 2.19 -8.06
N ALA A 43 3.02 1.68 -8.55
CA ALA A 43 3.57 2.12 -9.82
C ALA A 43 2.61 1.86 -10.97
N ARG A 44 1.92 0.71 -10.97
CA ARG A 44 0.91 0.42 -11.99
C ARG A 44 -0.27 1.38 -11.92
N ALA A 45 -0.70 1.73 -10.71
CA ALA A 45 -1.78 2.69 -10.53
C ALA A 45 -1.36 4.09 -10.98
N VAL A 46 -0.14 4.50 -10.69
CA VAL A 46 0.41 5.77 -11.13
C VAL A 46 0.48 5.84 -12.65
N ALA A 47 0.85 4.73 -13.30
CA ALA A 47 0.93 4.65 -14.75
C ALA A 47 -0.45 4.55 -15.42
N GLY A 48 -1.52 4.43 -14.64
CA GLY A 48 -2.86 4.30 -15.18
C GLY A 48 -3.17 2.92 -15.76
N GLN A 49 -2.36 1.93 -15.49
CA GLN A 49 -2.54 0.58 -16.03
C GLN A 49 -3.62 -0.18 -15.29
N GLN A 50 -3.76 0.06 -14.00
CA GLN A 50 -4.72 -0.66 -13.18
C GLN A 50 -5.00 0.15 -11.92
N ARG A 51 -6.25 0.09 -11.43
CA ARG A 51 -6.58 0.76 -10.18
C ARG A 51 -5.98 0.01 -8.99
N LEU A 52 -5.55 0.75 -7.99
CA LEU A 52 -4.93 0.17 -6.81
C LEU A 52 -5.86 -0.80 -6.10
N ALA A 53 -7.15 -0.46 -6.00
CA ALA A 53 -8.14 -1.34 -5.39
C ALA A 53 -8.23 -2.68 -6.12
N ALA A 54 -8.11 -2.67 -7.45
CA ALA A 54 -8.13 -3.89 -8.24
C ALA A 54 -6.88 -4.73 -7.97
N CYS A 55 -5.73 -4.10 -7.80
CA CYS A 55 -4.50 -4.81 -7.45
C CYS A 55 -4.65 -5.49 -6.09
N PHE A 56 -5.16 -4.76 -5.11
CA PHE A 56 -5.28 -5.27 -3.74
C PHE A 56 -6.36 -6.34 -3.62
N ALA A 57 -7.40 -6.26 -4.45
CA ALA A 57 -8.48 -7.25 -4.43
C ALA A 57 -8.01 -8.65 -4.80
N ARG A 58 -6.85 -8.77 -5.43
CA ARG A 58 -6.28 -10.08 -5.78
C ARG A 58 -5.67 -10.79 -4.59
N TYR A 59 -5.40 -10.06 -3.53
CA TYR A 59 -4.73 -10.62 -2.37
C TYR A 59 -5.76 -11.19 -1.40
N GLY A 60 -5.64 -12.49 -1.10
CA GLY A 60 -6.41 -13.09 -0.03
C GLY A 60 -5.73 -12.85 1.32
N ASP A 61 -6.36 -13.36 2.37
CA ASP A 61 -5.84 -13.19 3.74
C ASP A 61 -4.41 -13.71 3.86
N SER A 62 -4.14 -14.86 3.23
CA SER A 62 -2.80 -15.47 3.28
C SER A 62 -1.76 -14.57 2.62
N ALA A 63 -2.11 -13.96 1.48
CA ALA A 63 -1.19 -13.07 0.78
C ALA A 63 -0.90 -11.84 1.61
N TRP A 64 -1.92 -11.24 2.23
CA TRP A 64 -1.73 -10.09 3.09
C TRP A 64 -0.87 -10.42 4.31
N ALA A 65 -1.10 -11.58 4.91
CA ALA A 65 -0.32 -12.02 6.05
C ALA A 65 1.16 -12.16 5.68
N ARG A 66 1.44 -12.68 4.49
CA ARG A 66 2.82 -12.84 4.01
C ARG A 66 3.47 -11.48 3.77
N ILE A 67 2.74 -10.54 3.15
CA ILE A 67 3.26 -9.21 2.89
C ILE A 67 3.60 -8.52 4.21
N VAL A 68 2.70 -8.58 5.18
CA VAL A 68 2.93 -7.98 6.50
C VAL A 68 4.12 -8.63 7.20
N ALA A 69 4.26 -9.95 7.07
CA ALA A 69 5.37 -10.67 7.69
C ALA A 69 6.73 -10.26 7.10
N ASP A 70 6.75 -9.81 5.84
CA ASP A 70 7.98 -9.36 5.20
C ASP A 70 8.36 -7.94 5.60
N LEU A 71 7.47 -7.21 6.25
CA LEU A 71 7.72 -5.82 6.64
C LEU A 71 8.44 -5.74 7.98
N PRO A 72 9.26 -4.69 8.19
CA PRO A 72 9.80 -4.42 9.52
C PRO A 72 8.66 -4.20 10.50
N GLN A 73 8.83 -4.64 11.72
CA GLN A 73 7.80 -4.45 12.73
C GLN A 73 7.64 -2.98 13.06
N ALA A 74 6.42 -2.48 12.98
CA ALA A 74 6.15 -1.10 13.32
C ALA A 74 6.41 -0.87 14.80
N GLY A 75 7.25 0.11 15.13
CA GLY A 75 7.61 0.39 16.49
C GLY A 75 8.52 -0.64 17.11
N GLY A 76 8.86 -1.62 16.38
CA GLY A 76 9.72 -2.64 16.86
C GLY A 76 11.15 -2.20 16.90
N TYR A 77 11.75 -2.78 17.60
CA TYR A 77 12.92 -2.53 17.55
C TYR A 77 13.33 -3.68 17.81
N SER A 78 13.73 -3.85 17.84
CA SER A 78 14.27 -4.82 18.07
C SER A 78 14.87 -5.45 17.85
#